data_60c607bcbdbb0008954a3e5e309c4b69
#
_entry.id   60c607bcbdbb0008954a3e5e309c4b69
#
_cell.length_a   1.000
_cell.length_b   1.000
_cell.length_c   1.000
_cell.angle_alpha   90.00
_cell.angle_beta   90.00
_cell.angle_gamma   90.00
#
_symmetry.space_group_name_H-M   'P 1'
#
loop_
_entity.id
_entity.type
_entity.pdbx_description
1 polymer ?
#
loop_
_entity_poly.entity_id
_entity_poly.type
_entity_poly.pdbx_seq_one_letter_code
_entity_poly.pdbx_strand_id
1 'polypeptide(L)'
;MTLRRKGPVLALVATAGIALLVASSGSGASDQRKRGGTLKLIASGDVDSVAPGQTYYAFGYQILTAVHRTLYQIPANSTKTVPDLAAGAPSFSEDGKTMRVRIKRGVRFGPPVNREVTAADVKYAIERTFATSVPNGYVYTYFVDIVGSPTKPPKTPKPIRGIQTPDKYTLVFKLKQPSATLAGALVMLNTAPVPKEYAAKYDSKTTSDYGFHQVATGPYMFEAESSGNIQGRGYTPGKRMRLVRNPNWSARIDFRPAYVDAIELNEGFVDVNVGVRQILNGTADGAGDYGVLPASILRQLSTNPQYKDNFYAVPNGTAYVVLNTRKRPFDNVNVRRAANYVLDKNAMRLAQGGAVSGALATHFVGPEFKGRGFEEAGGLGYDLYRSKNSAGDVAKAKAEMRKAGYANGSYDGPAVTAMVGNTAPFPDQGKILAKNFAEIGIEVKLKQISFDAMFTKFCVVPKNQPELCPSVAWLPDFKDPLTMLDPTFNGKNILPTNNVNMAQLDDPKINAAMEKAKRIKSARARYAAWGKIDKMIMQQAAVIPWLWPNAPNVVSDRIVPGKLLWIAGLLDLSSTSIK
;
A
#
# COMPACT_ATOMS: atom_id res chain seq x y z
N MET A 1 32.21 -72.40 -12.18
CA MET A 1 33.00 -72.96 -13.27
C MET A 1 33.35 -71.81 -14.22
N THR A 2 34.65 -71.46 -14.17
CA THR A 2 35.50 -70.83 -15.20
C THR A 2 35.00 -69.63 -16.02
N LEU A 3 35.51 -68.47 -15.70
CA LEU A 3 36.68 -67.76 -16.27
C LEU A 3 36.65 -67.52 -17.80
N ARG A 4 36.64 -66.29 -18.23
CA ARG A 4 37.84 -65.64 -18.80
C ARG A 4 37.62 -64.16 -19.20
N ARG A 5 38.54 -63.32 -18.73
CA ARG A 5 38.89 -61.98 -19.15
C ARG A 5 39.30 -61.93 -20.64
N LYS A 6 39.04 -60.79 -21.30
CA LYS A 6 40.03 -60.14 -22.16
C LYS A 6 39.67 -58.63 -22.30
N GLY A 7 40.57 -57.75 -21.97
CA GLY A 7 40.55 -56.30 -22.16
C GLY A 7 41.29 -55.98 -23.49
N PRO A 8 41.83 -54.70 -23.66
CA PRO A 8 41.20 -53.67 -24.41
C PRO A 8 41.92 -53.40 -25.76
N VAL A 9 41.23 -52.70 -26.67
CA VAL A 9 41.90 -52.09 -27.83
C VAL A 9 41.51 -50.59 -27.85
N LEU A 10 42.54 -49.75 -27.60
CA LEU A 10 42.49 -48.31 -27.91
C LEU A 10 42.42 -48.13 -29.44
N ALA A 11 41.48 -47.37 -29.90
CA ALA A 11 41.52 -46.72 -31.21
C ALA A 11 41.37 -45.20 -31.01
N LEU A 12 42.48 -44.48 -31.16
CA LEU A 12 42.50 -43.03 -31.31
C LEU A 12 41.86 -42.71 -32.65
N VAL A 13 40.74 -41.94 -32.61
CA VAL A 13 40.24 -41.21 -33.75
C VAL A 13 40.29 -39.75 -33.40
N ALA A 14 41.24 -39.05 -34.01
CA ALA A 14 41.31 -37.59 -34.00
C ALA A 14 40.19 -37.05 -34.88
N THR A 15 39.20 -36.40 -34.26
CA THR A 15 38.21 -35.59 -34.98
C THR A 15 38.42 -34.15 -34.62
N ALA A 16 38.77 -33.37 -35.66
CA ALA A 16 38.91 -31.93 -35.62
C ALA A 16 37.59 -31.31 -35.16
N GLY A 17 37.62 -30.66 -33.99
CA GLY A 17 36.50 -29.88 -33.48
C GLY A 17 36.34 -28.59 -34.26
N ILE A 18 35.34 -28.52 -35.10
CA ILE A 18 34.81 -27.22 -35.59
C ILE A 18 33.97 -26.68 -34.44
N ALA A 19 34.52 -25.73 -33.70
CA ALA A 19 33.77 -24.92 -32.76
C ALA A 19 32.80 -24.04 -33.53
N LEU A 20 31.55 -24.47 -33.68
CA LEU A 20 30.45 -23.57 -33.99
C LEU A 20 30.22 -22.68 -32.77
N LEU A 21 30.74 -21.46 -32.87
CA LEU A 21 30.28 -20.34 -32.08
C LEU A 21 28.82 -20.07 -32.49
N VAL A 22 27.89 -20.70 -31.77
CA VAL A 22 26.51 -20.22 -31.74
C VAL A 22 26.54 -18.92 -30.96
N ALA A 23 26.75 -17.83 -31.70
CA ALA A 23 26.36 -16.52 -31.23
C ALA A 23 24.84 -16.58 -30.98
N SER A 24 24.44 -16.82 -29.75
CA SER A 24 23.11 -16.51 -29.29
C SER A 24 22.95 -14.98 -29.40
N SER A 25 22.58 -14.52 -30.58
CA SER A 25 21.95 -13.21 -30.75
C SER A 25 20.64 -13.27 -29.97
N GLY A 26 20.75 -13.07 -28.66
CA GLY A 26 19.64 -12.58 -27.88
C GLY A 26 19.26 -11.27 -28.53
N SER A 27 18.31 -11.31 -29.46
CA SER A 27 17.56 -10.15 -29.90
C SER A 27 16.85 -9.61 -28.65
N GLY A 28 17.55 -8.76 -27.90
CA GLY A 28 16.89 -7.80 -27.04
C GLY A 28 15.97 -7.02 -27.98
N ALA A 29 14.69 -7.35 -27.96
CA ALA A 29 13.67 -6.49 -28.56
C ALA A 29 13.94 -5.12 -27.92
N SER A 30 14.52 -4.20 -28.69
CA SER A 30 14.70 -2.82 -28.26
C SER A 30 13.32 -2.34 -27.86
N ASP A 31 13.19 -1.87 -26.63
CA ASP A 31 11.94 -1.30 -26.14
C ASP A 31 11.59 -0.12 -27.08
N GLN A 32 10.73 -0.38 -28.07
CA GLN A 32 10.35 0.57 -29.14
C GLN A 32 9.41 1.66 -28.62
N ARG A 33 9.33 1.86 -27.30
CA ARG A 33 8.49 2.90 -26.70
C ARG A 33 8.96 4.26 -27.13
N LYS A 34 8.07 5.04 -27.72
CA LYS A 34 8.34 6.42 -28.11
C LYS A 34 8.56 7.30 -26.89
N ARG A 35 9.47 8.27 -27.02
CA ARG A 35 9.65 9.35 -26.05
C ARG A 35 8.89 10.58 -26.53
N GLY A 36 8.36 11.34 -25.59
CA GLY A 36 7.64 12.58 -25.84
C GLY A 36 6.14 12.50 -25.59
N GLY A 37 5.47 13.62 -25.80
CA GLY A 37 4.04 13.77 -25.62
C GLY A 37 3.58 13.94 -24.17
N THR A 38 2.26 14.10 -24.02
CA THR A 38 1.62 14.33 -22.72
C THR A 38 0.69 13.17 -22.36
N LEU A 39 0.93 12.55 -21.21
CA LEU A 39 0.03 11.56 -20.62
C LEU A 39 -1.13 12.30 -19.93
N LYS A 40 -2.36 11.98 -20.29
CA LYS A 40 -3.58 12.61 -19.77
C LYS A 40 -4.29 11.66 -18.82
N LEU A 41 -4.40 12.04 -17.56
CA LEU A 41 -5.11 11.27 -16.54
C LEU A 41 -6.35 12.02 -16.06
N ILE A 42 -7.27 11.27 -15.47
CA ILE A 42 -8.44 11.81 -14.77
C ILE A 42 -8.50 11.23 -13.36
N ALA A 43 -9.14 11.94 -12.43
CA ALA A 43 -9.42 11.47 -11.09
C ALA A 43 -10.77 11.98 -10.58
N SER A 44 -11.45 11.17 -9.77
CA SER A 44 -12.73 11.55 -9.14
C SER A 44 -12.53 12.49 -7.95
N GLY A 45 -11.39 12.42 -7.29
CA GLY A 45 -11.03 13.22 -6.13
C GLY A 45 -9.57 13.66 -6.16
N ASP A 46 -9.19 14.42 -5.14
CA ASP A 46 -7.82 14.92 -4.96
C ASP A 46 -6.95 13.94 -4.16
N VAL A 47 -5.65 14.20 -4.15
CA VAL A 47 -4.73 13.54 -3.23
C VAL A 47 -4.89 14.07 -1.80
N ASP A 48 -4.54 13.26 -0.81
CA ASP A 48 -4.50 13.70 0.59
C ASP A 48 -3.41 14.74 0.87
N SER A 49 -2.30 14.67 0.13
CA SER A 49 -1.20 15.63 0.19
C SER A 49 -0.28 15.50 -1.02
N VAL A 50 0.29 16.62 -1.48
CA VAL A 50 1.38 16.66 -2.45
C VAL A 50 2.77 16.68 -1.80
N ALA A 51 2.87 16.56 -0.48
CA ALA A 51 4.15 16.50 0.24
C ALA A 51 4.60 15.04 0.43
N PRO A 52 5.86 14.68 0.10
CA PRO A 52 6.32 13.29 0.15
C PRO A 52 6.28 12.66 1.55
N GLY A 53 6.42 13.47 2.60
CA GLY A 53 6.36 12.99 3.98
C GLY A 53 4.96 12.97 4.60
N GLN A 54 3.91 13.42 3.89
CA GLN A 54 2.55 13.54 4.42
C GLN A 54 1.56 12.63 3.71
N THR A 55 1.70 12.44 2.39
CA THR A 55 0.77 11.60 1.63
C THR A 55 0.73 10.17 2.14
N TYR A 56 -0.47 9.60 2.18
CA TYR A 56 -0.70 8.21 2.56
C TYR A 56 -1.66 7.48 1.61
N TYR A 57 -2.41 8.20 0.78
CA TYR A 57 -3.30 7.57 -0.20
C TYR A 57 -2.51 6.96 -1.36
N ALA A 58 -3.01 5.84 -1.87
CA ALA A 58 -2.43 5.16 -3.03
C ALA A 58 -2.27 6.10 -4.24
N PHE A 59 -3.23 6.99 -4.46
CA PHE A 59 -3.20 8.00 -5.52
C PHE A 59 -2.06 9.02 -5.30
N GLY A 60 -1.84 9.51 -4.08
CA GLY A 60 -0.69 10.35 -3.75
C GLY A 60 0.64 9.65 -4.01
N TYR A 61 0.74 8.36 -3.66
CA TYR A 61 1.92 7.55 -4.00
C TYR A 61 2.13 7.41 -5.51
N GLN A 62 1.07 7.24 -6.31
CA GLN A 62 1.18 7.17 -7.77
C GLN A 62 1.87 8.43 -8.34
N ILE A 63 1.43 9.60 -7.92
CA ILE A 63 2.01 10.88 -8.36
C ILE A 63 3.43 11.06 -7.84
N LEU A 64 3.63 10.91 -6.52
CA LEU A 64 4.88 11.29 -5.88
C LEU A 64 6.04 10.31 -6.14
N THR A 65 5.77 9.06 -6.51
CA THR A 65 6.83 8.14 -6.96
C THR A 65 7.44 8.52 -8.31
N ALA A 66 6.72 9.28 -9.14
CA ALA A 66 7.27 9.87 -10.37
C ALA A 66 8.08 11.15 -10.09
N VAL A 67 7.80 11.84 -8.98
CA VAL A 67 8.40 13.13 -8.60
C VAL A 67 9.61 12.95 -7.68
N HIS A 68 9.56 11.97 -6.77
CA HIS A 68 10.59 11.80 -5.74
C HIS A 68 11.30 10.45 -5.80
N ARG A 69 12.54 10.44 -5.34
CA ARG A 69 13.34 9.23 -5.11
C ARG A 69 13.39 8.95 -3.62
N THR A 70 13.07 7.73 -3.23
CA THR A 70 13.25 7.21 -1.87
C THR A 70 14.59 6.50 -1.72
N LEU A 71 15.01 6.11 -0.52
CA LEU A 71 16.26 5.35 -0.35
C LEU A 71 16.24 4.05 -1.15
N TYR A 72 15.14 3.32 -1.07
CA TYR A 72 14.90 2.10 -1.85
C TYR A 72 13.54 2.20 -2.54
N GLN A 73 13.33 1.39 -3.54
CA GLN A 73 12.08 1.34 -4.30
C GLN A 73 11.72 -0.10 -4.64
N ILE A 74 10.44 -0.36 -4.84
CA ILE A 74 9.95 -1.58 -5.47
C ILE A 74 9.57 -1.19 -6.90
N PRO A 75 10.36 -1.56 -7.91
CA PRO A 75 10.05 -1.22 -9.29
C PRO A 75 8.69 -1.77 -9.71
N ALA A 76 8.03 -1.09 -10.61
CA ALA A 76 6.75 -1.50 -11.16
C ALA A 76 6.79 -2.93 -11.71
N ASN A 77 5.73 -3.69 -11.50
CA ASN A 77 5.61 -5.13 -11.77
C ASN A 77 6.70 -5.99 -11.07
N SER A 78 7.28 -5.49 -9.98
CA SER A 78 8.28 -6.20 -9.18
C SER A 78 7.78 -6.39 -7.76
N THR A 79 8.33 -7.39 -7.11
CA THR A 79 8.12 -7.62 -5.68
C THR A 79 9.45 -7.52 -4.91
N LYS A 80 10.52 -7.12 -5.61
CA LYS A 80 11.87 -7.01 -5.05
C LYS A 80 12.18 -5.54 -4.77
N THR A 81 12.62 -5.25 -3.56
CA THR A 81 13.18 -3.95 -3.22
C THR A 81 14.56 -3.79 -3.87
N VAL A 82 14.77 -2.66 -4.54
CA VAL A 82 16.04 -2.29 -5.17
C VAL A 82 16.55 -0.95 -4.62
N PRO A 83 17.86 -0.68 -4.65
CA PRO A 83 18.39 0.63 -4.36
C PRO A 83 17.89 1.69 -5.37
N ASP A 84 17.31 2.80 -4.85
CA ASP A 84 16.94 3.97 -5.67
C ASP A 84 17.90 5.12 -5.42
N LEU A 85 17.72 5.92 -4.37
CA LEU A 85 18.71 6.89 -3.92
C LEU A 85 19.91 6.18 -3.28
N ALA A 86 19.72 5.05 -2.61
CA ALA A 86 20.79 4.24 -2.07
C ALA A 86 21.72 3.72 -3.18
N ALA A 87 23.03 3.66 -2.89
CA ALA A 87 24.04 3.14 -3.81
C ALA A 87 24.15 1.60 -3.79
N GLY A 88 23.54 0.93 -2.80
CA GLY A 88 23.55 -0.52 -2.65
C GLY A 88 22.64 -0.96 -1.51
N ALA A 89 22.70 -2.25 -1.16
CA ALA A 89 21.99 -2.79 -0.02
C ALA A 89 22.47 -2.16 1.30
N PRO A 90 21.60 -2.06 2.34
CA PRO A 90 22.04 -1.60 3.65
C PRO A 90 23.00 -2.62 4.27
N SER A 91 23.99 -2.16 5.03
CA SER A 91 24.84 -3.01 5.87
C SER A 91 24.44 -2.88 7.35
N PHE A 92 24.60 -3.97 8.10
CA PHE A 92 24.25 -4.03 9.50
C PHE A 92 25.47 -4.39 10.35
N SER A 93 25.52 -3.87 11.59
CA SER A 93 26.44 -4.38 12.61
C SER A 93 26.04 -5.81 13.02
N GLU A 94 26.96 -6.52 13.63
CA GLU A 94 26.75 -7.91 14.08
C GLU A 94 25.55 -8.03 15.04
N ASP A 95 25.43 -7.10 15.99
CA ASP A 95 24.30 -7.01 16.92
C ASP A 95 22.98 -6.55 16.25
N GLY A 96 23.03 -6.10 14.97
CA GLY A 96 21.88 -5.60 14.22
C GLY A 96 21.35 -4.24 14.69
N LYS A 97 22.04 -3.54 15.59
CA LYS A 97 21.60 -2.24 16.13
C LYS A 97 22.18 -1.03 15.39
N THR A 98 23.00 -1.25 14.38
CA THR A 98 23.48 -0.18 13.50
C THR A 98 23.19 -0.58 12.06
N MET A 99 22.44 0.24 11.35
CA MET A 99 22.21 0.11 9.92
C MET A 99 22.89 1.28 9.20
N ARG A 100 23.67 0.96 8.18
CA ARG A 100 24.37 1.96 7.33
C ARG A 100 23.85 1.88 5.92
N VAL A 101 23.55 3.05 5.34
CA VAL A 101 23.10 3.22 3.96
C VAL A 101 23.99 4.26 3.29
N ARG A 102 24.58 3.93 2.15
CA ARG A 102 25.29 4.90 1.29
C ARG A 102 24.35 5.38 0.20
N ILE A 103 24.33 6.67 -0.08
CA ILE A 103 23.52 7.24 -1.17
C ILE A 103 24.38 7.47 -2.42
N LYS A 104 23.71 7.47 -3.57
CA LYS A 104 24.33 7.74 -4.88
C LYS A 104 24.82 9.19 -4.95
N ARG A 105 25.94 9.39 -5.61
CA ARG A 105 26.43 10.72 -6.00
C ARG A 105 25.71 11.21 -7.25
N GLY A 106 25.70 12.53 -7.46
CA GLY A 106 25.16 13.16 -8.65
C GLY A 106 23.63 13.25 -8.72
N VAL A 107 22.90 12.77 -7.72
CA VAL A 107 21.45 13.02 -7.61
C VAL A 107 21.23 14.47 -7.19
N ARG A 108 20.42 15.22 -7.92
CA ARG A 108 20.21 16.66 -7.70
C ARG A 108 18.74 16.96 -7.44
N PHE A 109 18.48 17.95 -6.62
CA PHE A 109 17.17 18.58 -6.54
C PHE A 109 16.85 19.34 -7.82
N GLY A 110 15.58 19.34 -8.20
CA GLY A 110 15.07 20.25 -9.21
C GLY A 110 15.10 21.71 -8.78
N PRO A 111 14.70 22.64 -9.67
CA PRO A 111 14.50 24.04 -9.30
C PRO A 111 13.53 24.21 -8.13
N PRO A 112 13.69 25.25 -7.29
CA PRO A 112 14.71 26.30 -7.35
C PRO A 112 16.02 25.94 -6.63
N VAL A 113 16.12 24.77 -6.00
CA VAL A 113 17.25 24.39 -5.13
C VAL A 113 18.49 24.02 -5.93
N ASN A 114 18.37 23.24 -6.98
CA ASN A 114 19.41 22.93 -7.98
C ASN A 114 20.73 22.32 -7.45
N ARG A 115 20.87 22.01 -6.16
CA ARG A 115 22.09 21.39 -5.62
C ARG A 115 22.00 19.87 -5.54
N GLU A 116 23.15 19.25 -5.31
CA GLU A 116 23.23 17.81 -5.07
C GLU A 116 22.57 17.41 -3.75
N VAL A 117 21.92 16.25 -3.77
CA VAL A 117 21.32 15.62 -2.59
C VAL A 117 22.40 15.04 -1.69
N THR A 118 22.27 15.23 -0.39
CA THR A 118 23.16 14.69 0.63
C THR A 118 22.41 13.80 1.64
N ALA A 119 23.15 13.05 2.44
CA ALA A 119 22.59 12.24 3.51
C ALA A 119 21.83 13.10 4.55
N ALA A 120 22.21 14.36 4.75
CA ALA A 120 21.53 15.30 5.64
C ALA A 120 20.11 15.62 5.18
N ASP A 121 19.84 15.61 3.87
CA ASP A 121 18.51 15.86 3.32
C ASP A 121 17.54 14.69 3.59
N VAL A 122 18.03 13.47 3.55
CA VAL A 122 17.26 12.28 3.92
C VAL A 122 17.03 12.23 5.44
N LYS A 123 18.05 12.57 6.22
CA LYS A 123 17.91 12.72 7.68
C LYS A 123 16.79 13.69 8.02
N TYR A 124 16.82 14.88 7.44
CA TYR A 124 15.80 15.91 7.70
C TYR A 124 14.41 15.45 7.23
N ALA A 125 14.31 14.77 6.09
CA ALA A 125 13.06 14.22 5.58
C ALA A 125 12.39 13.28 6.58
N ILE A 126 13.16 12.40 7.24
CA ILE A 126 12.64 11.49 8.26
C ILE A 126 12.29 12.28 9.55
N GLU A 127 13.19 13.16 10.01
CA GLU A 127 13.01 13.92 11.25
C GLU A 127 11.75 14.78 11.24
N ARG A 128 11.46 15.43 10.10
CA ARG A 128 10.30 16.33 9.96
C ARG A 128 8.96 15.62 10.11
N THR A 129 8.89 14.36 9.71
CA THR A 129 7.62 13.60 9.73
C THR A 129 7.17 13.16 11.13
N PHE A 130 8.01 13.33 12.15
CA PHE A 130 7.61 13.14 13.55
C PHE A 130 6.86 14.35 14.14
N ALA A 131 6.92 15.52 13.49
CA ALA A 131 6.31 16.74 14.02
C ALA A 131 4.81 16.83 13.67
N THR A 132 4.03 17.46 14.58
CA THR A 132 2.61 17.71 14.31
C THR A 132 2.38 18.67 13.15
N SER A 133 3.36 19.55 12.85
CA SER A 133 3.30 20.42 11.66
C SER A 133 3.41 19.64 10.34
N VAL A 134 3.92 18.41 10.36
CA VAL A 134 4.05 17.53 9.20
C VAL A 134 3.35 16.20 9.50
N PRO A 135 2.01 16.17 9.53
CA PRO A 135 1.28 14.98 9.94
C PRO A 135 1.63 13.79 9.04
N ASN A 136 1.98 12.67 9.68
CA ASN A 136 2.36 11.43 9.02
C ASN A 136 1.69 10.24 9.71
N GLY A 137 1.04 9.37 8.95
CA GLY A 137 0.23 8.28 9.49
C GLY A 137 1.01 7.05 9.96
N TYR A 138 2.31 6.94 9.66
CA TYR A 138 3.07 5.69 9.85
C TYR A 138 4.45 5.84 10.49
N VAL A 139 4.95 7.04 10.68
CA VAL A 139 6.31 7.25 11.22
C VAL A 139 6.46 6.65 12.62
N TYR A 140 5.42 6.75 13.43
CA TYR A 140 5.36 6.18 14.78
C TYR A 140 5.22 4.65 14.79
N THR A 141 4.88 4.04 13.66
CA THR A 141 4.83 2.58 13.52
C THR A 141 6.18 2.01 13.08
N TYR A 142 6.85 2.65 12.12
CA TYR A 142 8.00 2.05 11.44
C TYR A 142 9.36 2.64 11.80
N PHE A 143 9.42 3.89 12.32
CA PHE A 143 10.68 4.59 12.57
C PHE A 143 11.00 4.81 14.08
N VAL A 144 10.14 4.33 14.96
CA VAL A 144 10.29 4.52 16.43
C VAL A 144 11.48 3.77 17.04
N ASP A 145 11.97 2.72 16.36
CA ASP A 145 13.14 1.96 16.83
C ASP A 145 14.46 2.74 16.70
N ILE A 146 14.48 3.87 16.00
CA ILE A 146 15.66 4.72 15.91
C ILE A 146 15.93 5.37 17.29
N VAL A 147 17.18 5.34 17.74
CA VAL A 147 17.59 5.93 19.02
C VAL A 147 17.30 7.43 19.04
N GLY A 148 16.56 7.90 20.02
CA GLY A 148 16.19 9.32 20.15
C GLY A 148 14.97 9.73 19.32
N SER A 149 14.26 8.78 18.67
CA SER A 149 12.94 9.06 18.08
C SER A 149 11.97 9.56 19.14
N PRO A 150 11.20 10.62 18.87
CA PRO A 150 10.19 11.15 19.77
C PRO A 150 9.16 10.07 20.16
N THR A 151 8.79 10.02 21.44
CA THR A 151 7.68 9.20 21.93
C THR A 151 6.34 9.92 21.86
N LYS A 152 6.39 11.24 21.75
CA LYS A 152 5.23 12.13 21.52
C LYS A 152 5.58 13.10 20.40
N PRO A 153 4.63 13.43 19.52
CA PRO A 153 4.88 14.35 18.43
C PRO A 153 5.32 15.74 18.92
N PRO A 154 6.51 16.25 18.55
CA PRO A 154 6.89 17.64 18.78
C PRO A 154 6.08 18.55 17.85
N LYS A 155 5.90 19.83 18.20
CA LYS A 155 5.20 20.80 17.35
C LYS A 155 5.90 21.02 16.01
N THR A 156 7.22 21.10 16.05
CA THR A 156 8.09 21.33 14.88
C THR A 156 9.17 20.26 14.78
N PRO A 157 9.79 20.04 13.61
CA PRO A 157 10.85 19.06 13.44
C PRO A 157 11.98 19.18 14.46
N LYS A 158 12.40 18.04 15.02
CA LYS A 158 13.50 17.95 15.99
C LYS A 158 14.54 16.95 15.50
N PRO A 159 15.85 17.22 15.74
CA PRO A 159 16.91 16.28 15.41
C PRO A 159 16.77 14.95 16.18
N ILE A 160 17.00 13.84 15.47
CA ILE A 160 17.01 12.48 16.02
C ILE A 160 18.47 11.99 16.11
N ARG A 161 19.00 11.85 17.34
CA ARG A 161 20.42 11.50 17.56
C ARG A 161 20.85 10.17 16.94
N GLY A 162 19.91 9.26 16.74
CA GLY A 162 20.15 7.96 16.11
C GLY A 162 20.28 8.01 14.61
N ILE A 163 19.95 9.14 13.95
CA ILE A 163 20.19 9.35 12.53
C ILE A 163 21.44 10.20 12.38
N GLN A 164 22.54 9.58 11.96
CA GLN A 164 23.84 10.22 11.82
C GLN A 164 24.24 10.31 10.34
N THR A 165 24.92 11.38 9.99
CA THR A 165 25.45 11.65 8.64
C THR A 165 26.94 11.99 8.75
N PRO A 166 27.81 10.97 8.92
CA PRO A 166 29.24 11.19 9.15
C PRO A 166 29.94 11.85 7.94
N ASP A 167 29.37 11.69 6.76
CA ASP A 167 29.79 12.39 5.54
C ASP A 167 28.58 12.68 4.63
N LYS A 168 28.80 13.37 3.50
CA LYS A 168 27.74 13.78 2.56
C LYS A 168 26.89 12.64 2.02
N TYR A 169 27.41 11.41 2.00
CA TYR A 169 26.78 10.29 1.29
C TYR A 169 26.50 9.08 2.18
N THR A 170 26.70 9.19 3.49
CA THR A 170 26.50 8.08 4.41
C THR A 170 25.45 8.42 5.47
N LEU A 171 24.41 7.61 5.52
CA LEU A 171 23.42 7.55 6.61
C LEU A 171 23.77 6.41 7.55
N VAL A 172 23.73 6.67 8.84
CA VAL A 172 23.86 5.65 9.90
C VAL A 172 22.67 5.75 10.82
N PHE A 173 21.91 4.67 10.93
CA PHE A 173 20.79 4.54 11.85
C PHE A 173 21.23 3.72 13.06
N LYS A 174 21.22 4.34 14.24
CA LYS A 174 21.40 3.65 15.53
C LYS A 174 20.02 3.24 16.05
N LEU A 175 19.86 1.96 16.36
CA LEU A 175 18.57 1.36 16.71
C LEU A 175 18.55 0.93 18.18
N LYS A 176 17.40 1.09 18.83
CA LYS A 176 17.15 0.60 20.20
C LYS A 176 17.25 -0.92 20.27
N GLN A 177 16.88 -1.59 19.16
CA GLN A 177 16.89 -3.04 18.99
C GLN A 177 17.04 -3.38 17.51
N PRO A 178 17.45 -4.61 17.13
CA PRO A 178 17.43 -5.04 15.74
C PRO A 178 16.02 -4.88 15.16
N SER A 179 15.92 -4.24 13.98
CA SER A 179 14.63 -3.96 13.35
C SER A 179 14.69 -4.28 11.85
N ALA A 180 14.03 -5.37 11.47
CA ALA A 180 13.77 -5.68 10.05
C ALA A 180 12.73 -4.72 9.45
N THR A 181 11.87 -4.14 10.29
CA THR A 181 10.83 -3.18 9.93
C THR A 181 11.41 -1.94 9.28
N LEU A 182 12.43 -1.33 9.91
CA LEU A 182 13.03 -0.11 9.39
C LEU A 182 13.61 -0.32 7.98
N ALA A 183 14.31 -1.43 7.74
CA ALA A 183 14.89 -1.71 6.43
C ALA A 183 13.81 -1.81 5.33
N GLY A 184 12.65 -2.41 5.64
CA GLY A 184 11.49 -2.45 4.75
C GLY A 184 10.89 -1.06 4.52
N ALA A 185 10.75 -0.26 5.57
CA ALA A 185 10.15 1.08 5.52
C ALA A 185 10.98 2.12 4.73
N LEU A 186 12.24 1.82 4.39
CA LEU A 186 13.07 2.74 3.60
C LEU A 186 12.60 2.92 2.14
N VAL A 187 11.56 2.23 1.71
CA VAL A 187 10.87 2.48 0.43
C VAL A 187 9.81 3.58 0.52
N MET A 188 9.45 4.01 1.74
CA MET A 188 8.36 4.95 1.96
C MET A 188 8.78 6.40 1.66
N LEU A 189 7.81 7.21 1.23
CA LEU A 189 8.02 8.58 0.75
C LEU A 189 8.62 9.54 1.80
N ASN A 190 8.52 9.23 3.09
CA ASN A 190 9.21 10.02 4.13
C ASN A 190 10.75 9.85 4.12
N THR A 191 11.30 8.97 3.28
CA THR A 191 12.74 8.87 3.01
C THR A 191 13.18 9.64 1.76
N ALA A 192 12.24 10.24 1.03
CA ALA A 192 12.55 11.14 -0.07
C ALA A 192 13.24 12.41 0.47
N PRO A 193 14.42 12.78 -0.06
CA PRO A 193 15.22 13.86 0.53
C PRO A 193 14.50 15.21 0.47
N VAL A 194 14.65 15.99 1.54
CA VAL A 194 14.08 17.34 1.68
C VAL A 194 15.18 18.30 2.06
N PRO A 195 15.44 19.37 1.27
CA PRO A 195 16.51 20.34 1.55
C PRO A 195 16.10 21.24 2.73
N LYS A 196 16.74 21.02 3.89
CA LYS A 196 16.37 21.69 5.15
C LYS A 196 16.41 23.21 5.05
N GLU A 197 17.44 23.76 4.43
CA GLU A 197 17.63 25.21 4.28
C GLU A 197 16.50 25.89 3.50
N TYR A 198 15.85 25.13 2.63
CA TYR A 198 14.69 25.59 1.85
C TYR A 198 13.36 25.28 2.55
N ALA A 199 13.22 24.08 3.12
CA ALA A 199 11.96 23.55 3.65
C ALA A 199 11.60 24.05 5.06
N ALA A 200 12.61 24.36 5.91
CA ALA A 200 12.40 24.63 7.34
C ALA A 200 11.45 25.81 7.60
N LYS A 201 11.46 26.84 6.76
CA LYS A 201 10.56 27.99 6.87
C LYS A 201 9.08 27.61 6.70
N TYR A 202 8.79 26.59 5.90
CA TYR A 202 7.46 26.06 5.69
C TYR A 202 7.04 25.10 6.81
N ASP A 203 7.99 24.30 7.32
CA ASP A 203 7.76 23.35 8.40
C ASP A 203 7.61 24.00 9.78
N SER A 204 7.99 25.27 9.92
CA SER A 204 7.82 26.05 11.16
C SER A 204 6.39 26.50 11.40
N LYS A 205 5.50 26.44 10.40
CA LYS A 205 4.08 26.76 10.50
C LYS A 205 3.33 25.70 11.32
N THR A 206 2.14 26.04 11.78
CA THR A 206 1.26 25.09 12.52
C THR A 206 0.95 23.85 11.69
N THR A 207 0.72 24.04 10.37
CA THR A 207 0.67 23.01 9.35
C THR A 207 1.67 23.40 8.27
N SER A 208 2.57 22.48 7.94
CA SER A 208 3.55 22.70 6.88
C SER A 208 2.89 22.87 5.52
N ASP A 209 3.24 23.93 4.83
CA ASP A 209 2.86 24.15 3.43
C ASP A 209 4.02 23.80 2.46
N TYR A 210 5.03 23.09 2.92
CA TYR A 210 6.12 22.59 2.07
C TYR A 210 5.61 21.81 0.84
N GLY A 211 4.45 21.16 0.94
CA GLY A 211 3.83 20.47 -0.19
C GLY A 211 3.65 21.38 -1.42
N PHE A 212 3.30 22.64 -1.22
CA PHE A 212 3.15 23.63 -2.29
C PHE A 212 4.49 24.21 -2.78
N HIS A 213 5.59 23.83 -2.15
CA HIS A 213 6.95 24.28 -2.46
C HIS A 213 7.92 23.10 -2.56
N GLN A 214 7.40 21.89 -2.71
CA GLN A 214 8.23 20.69 -2.72
C GLN A 214 9.20 20.64 -3.90
N VAL A 215 10.36 20.03 -3.69
CA VAL A 215 11.45 19.99 -4.65
C VAL A 215 11.72 18.56 -5.09
N ALA A 216 11.58 18.29 -6.38
CA ALA A 216 11.69 16.97 -6.97
C ALA A 216 13.13 16.43 -6.97
N THR A 217 13.26 15.09 -6.93
CA THR A 217 14.52 14.36 -7.16
C THR A 217 14.35 13.27 -8.21
N GLY A 218 13.13 12.97 -8.60
CA GLY A 218 12.77 12.02 -9.65
C GLY A 218 12.71 12.63 -11.04
N PRO A 219 12.21 11.84 -12.03
CA PRO A 219 12.19 12.26 -13.44
C PRO A 219 11.22 13.40 -13.76
N TYR A 220 10.19 13.56 -12.94
CA TYR A 220 9.21 14.63 -13.10
C TYR A 220 9.21 15.55 -11.89
N MET A 221 8.67 16.75 -12.08
CA MET A 221 8.41 17.74 -11.04
C MET A 221 7.06 18.40 -11.31
N PHE A 222 6.40 18.89 -10.30
CA PHE A 222 5.25 19.77 -10.52
C PHE A 222 5.72 21.02 -11.26
N GLU A 223 4.93 21.49 -12.24
CA GLU A 223 5.17 22.78 -12.86
C GLU A 223 5.09 23.87 -11.79
N ALA A 224 6.08 24.74 -11.72
CA ALA A 224 6.21 25.69 -10.65
C ALA A 224 6.57 27.09 -11.18
N GLU A 225 6.34 28.10 -10.35
CA GLU A 225 6.95 29.40 -10.51
C GLU A 225 8.45 29.36 -10.23
N SER A 226 9.17 30.43 -10.57
CA SER A 226 10.60 30.56 -10.27
C SER A 226 10.92 30.45 -8.77
N SER A 227 9.97 30.83 -7.91
CA SER A 227 10.02 30.69 -6.45
C SER A 227 9.95 29.23 -5.95
N GLY A 228 9.53 28.31 -6.80
CA GLY A 228 9.20 26.92 -6.47
C GLY A 228 7.76 26.71 -6.03
N ASN A 229 6.91 27.76 -6.05
CA ASN A 229 5.47 27.59 -5.73
C ASN A 229 4.77 26.87 -6.90
N ILE A 230 4.06 25.79 -6.57
CA ILE A 230 3.32 24.97 -7.55
C ILE A 230 1.84 25.34 -7.66
N GLN A 231 1.31 26.14 -6.73
CA GLN A 231 -0.11 26.52 -6.71
C GLN A 231 -0.51 27.30 -7.95
N GLY A 232 -1.65 26.94 -8.54
CA GLY A 232 -2.18 27.55 -9.76
C GLY A 232 -1.49 27.12 -11.06
N ARG A 233 -0.26 26.59 -10.98
CA ARG A 233 0.48 26.04 -12.13
C ARG A 233 0.50 24.51 -12.15
N GLY A 234 1.31 23.90 -11.31
CA GLY A 234 1.47 22.45 -11.23
C GLY A 234 0.43 21.77 -10.37
N TYR A 235 -0.23 22.52 -9.50
CA TYR A 235 -1.29 21.97 -8.65
C TYR A 235 -2.36 23.02 -8.33
N THR A 236 -3.58 22.68 -8.64
CA THR A 236 -4.79 23.41 -8.21
C THR A 236 -5.69 22.40 -7.51
N PRO A 237 -5.79 22.45 -6.15
CA PRO A 237 -6.50 21.47 -5.36
C PRO A 237 -7.92 21.18 -5.88
N GLY A 238 -8.26 19.92 -6.03
CA GLY A 238 -9.56 19.43 -6.49
C GLY A 238 -9.88 19.75 -7.96
N LYS A 239 -8.89 20.19 -8.75
CA LYS A 239 -9.10 20.55 -10.17
C LYS A 239 -8.10 19.91 -11.10
N ARG A 240 -6.81 20.14 -10.87
CA ARG A 240 -5.80 19.61 -11.77
C ARG A 240 -4.40 19.53 -11.17
N MET A 241 -3.61 18.59 -11.72
CA MET A 241 -2.15 18.52 -11.55
C MET A 241 -1.46 18.55 -12.91
N ARG A 242 -0.27 19.16 -12.96
CA ARG A 242 0.61 19.12 -14.12
C ARG A 242 2.03 18.85 -13.68
N LEU A 243 2.59 17.76 -14.18
CA LEU A 243 4.00 17.40 -14.00
C LEU A 243 4.74 17.62 -15.31
N VAL A 244 5.94 18.15 -15.21
CA VAL A 244 6.88 18.35 -16.33
C VAL A 244 8.19 17.65 -16.02
N ARG A 245 9.07 17.48 -17.02
CA ARG A 245 10.38 16.89 -16.79
C ARG A 245 11.19 17.71 -15.79
N ASN A 246 11.81 17.03 -14.84
CA ASN A 246 12.80 17.63 -13.95
C ASN A 246 14.12 17.84 -14.72
N PRO A 247 14.59 19.08 -14.98
CA PRO A 247 15.77 19.34 -15.78
C PRO A 247 17.08 18.82 -15.13
N ASN A 248 17.06 18.60 -13.83
CA ASN A 248 18.21 18.12 -13.06
C ASN A 248 18.23 16.59 -12.88
N TRP A 249 17.24 15.89 -13.42
CA TRP A 249 17.20 14.43 -13.37
C TRP A 249 18.11 13.80 -14.43
N SER A 250 18.72 12.66 -14.08
CA SER A 250 19.61 11.93 -14.98
C SER A 250 19.23 10.45 -15.06
N ALA A 251 18.90 9.98 -16.26
CA ALA A 251 18.64 8.57 -16.56
C ALA A 251 19.85 7.65 -16.31
N ARG A 252 21.09 8.20 -16.22
CA ARG A 252 22.29 7.40 -15.97
C ARG A 252 22.34 6.79 -14.58
N ILE A 253 21.63 7.38 -13.62
CA ILE A 253 21.65 7.00 -12.21
C ILE A 253 20.25 6.67 -11.67
N ASP A 254 19.27 6.57 -12.56
CA ASP A 254 17.88 6.20 -12.24
C ASP A 254 17.41 5.07 -13.17
N PHE A 255 16.67 4.12 -12.64
CA PHE A 255 16.11 3.01 -13.41
C PHE A 255 14.78 3.36 -14.11
N ARG A 256 14.18 4.51 -13.78
CA ARG A 256 12.93 4.95 -14.40
C ARG A 256 13.18 5.44 -15.83
N PRO A 257 12.42 4.98 -16.84
CA PRO A 257 12.65 5.38 -18.22
C PRO A 257 12.17 6.80 -18.55
N ALA A 258 11.13 7.29 -17.87
CA ALA A 258 10.52 8.61 -18.07
C ALA A 258 10.24 8.90 -19.55
N TYR A 259 9.27 8.20 -20.14
CA TYR A 259 9.02 8.30 -21.59
C TYR A 259 8.35 9.61 -22.01
N VAL A 260 7.31 10.08 -21.28
CA VAL A 260 6.53 11.26 -21.67
C VAL A 260 7.19 12.57 -21.24
N ASP A 261 6.85 13.68 -21.90
CA ASP A 261 7.38 15.01 -21.55
C ASP A 261 6.61 15.66 -20.39
N ALA A 262 5.30 15.40 -20.34
CA ALA A 262 4.43 15.93 -19.31
C ALA A 262 3.36 14.91 -18.91
N ILE A 263 2.82 15.09 -17.70
CA ILE A 263 1.68 14.35 -17.19
C ILE A 263 0.66 15.38 -16.75
N GLU A 264 -0.53 15.32 -17.32
CA GLU A 264 -1.66 16.17 -16.95
C GLU A 264 -2.73 15.29 -16.29
N LEU A 265 -3.23 15.74 -15.16
CA LEU A 265 -4.29 15.10 -14.43
C LEU A 265 -5.39 16.10 -14.17
N ASN A 266 -6.61 15.78 -14.65
CA ASN A 266 -7.81 16.55 -14.39
C ASN A 266 -8.66 15.85 -13.34
N GLU A 267 -9.04 16.56 -12.31
CA GLU A 267 -9.80 16.07 -11.15
C GLU A 267 -11.26 16.51 -11.21
N GLY A 268 -12.09 15.87 -10.39
CA GLY A 268 -13.47 16.32 -10.16
C GLY A 268 -14.50 15.73 -11.13
N PHE A 269 -14.21 14.66 -11.87
CA PHE A 269 -15.28 13.94 -12.52
C PHE A 269 -16.14 13.19 -11.47
N VAL A 270 -17.46 13.33 -11.57
CA VAL A 270 -18.38 12.81 -10.55
C VAL A 270 -18.91 11.42 -10.94
N ASP A 271 -19.03 11.13 -12.24
CA ASP A 271 -19.57 9.87 -12.74
C ASP A 271 -18.45 8.95 -13.28
N VAL A 272 -18.21 7.86 -12.57
CA VAL A 272 -17.21 6.84 -12.95
C VAL A 272 -17.46 6.27 -14.35
N ASN A 273 -18.73 6.14 -14.78
CA ASN A 273 -19.06 5.65 -16.14
C ASN A 273 -18.61 6.66 -17.20
N VAL A 274 -18.71 7.95 -16.92
CA VAL A 274 -18.21 9.00 -17.82
C VAL A 274 -16.68 8.93 -17.87
N GLY A 275 -16.03 8.84 -16.74
CA GLY A 275 -14.56 8.71 -16.65
C GLY A 275 -14.03 7.51 -17.44
N VAL A 276 -14.61 6.33 -17.26
CA VAL A 276 -14.22 5.13 -18.03
C VAL A 276 -14.42 5.31 -19.53
N ARG A 277 -15.54 5.92 -19.96
CA ARG A 277 -15.77 6.23 -21.39
C ARG A 277 -14.73 7.20 -21.94
N GLN A 278 -14.32 8.23 -21.18
CA GLN A 278 -13.27 9.16 -21.60
C GLN A 278 -11.92 8.45 -21.81
N ILE A 279 -11.62 7.44 -21.00
CA ILE A 279 -10.40 6.64 -21.19
C ILE A 279 -10.54 5.75 -22.44
N LEU A 280 -11.63 5.02 -22.58
CA LEU A 280 -11.82 4.07 -23.67
C LEU A 280 -11.91 4.77 -25.06
N ASN A 281 -12.37 6.02 -25.13
CA ASN A 281 -12.39 6.80 -26.38
C ASN A 281 -11.09 7.63 -26.59
N GLY A 282 -10.11 7.55 -25.70
CA GLY A 282 -8.82 8.24 -25.82
C GLY A 282 -8.82 9.73 -25.45
N THR A 283 -9.89 10.28 -24.87
CA THR A 283 -9.92 11.64 -24.33
C THR A 283 -8.99 11.74 -23.11
N ALA A 284 -8.95 10.71 -22.27
CA ALA A 284 -7.96 10.48 -21.24
C ALA A 284 -7.19 9.18 -21.51
N ASP A 285 -6.02 9.01 -20.91
CA ASP A 285 -5.17 7.84 -21.11
C ASP A 285 -5.27 6.82 -19.98
N GLY A 286 -5.73 7.25 -18.83
CA GLY A 286 -5.89 6.42 -17.64
C GLY A 286 -6.46 7.24 -16.47
N ALA A 287 -6.53 6.61 -15.29
CA ALA A 287 -7.00 7.28 -14.09
C ALA A 287 -5.93 7.25 -12.99
N GLY A 288 -5.88 8.32 -12.18
CA GLY A 288 -5.21 8.33 -10.89
C GLY A 288 -6.09 7.66 -9.83
N ASP A 289 -7.30 8.18 -9.69
CA ASP A 289 -8.33 7.57 -8.86
C ASP A 289 -9.71 7.75 -9.49
N TYR A 290 -10.47 6.68 -9.63
CA TYR A 290 -11.89 6.70 -9.98
C TYR A 290 -12.75 6.03 -8.91
N GLY A 291 -12.19 5.83 -7.70
CA GLY A 291 -12.87 5.13 -6.62
C GLY A 291 -13.07 3.65 -6.94
N VAL A 292 -14.27 3.16 -6.67
CA VAL A 292 -14.64 1.77 -6.95
C VAL A 292 -15.42 1.70 -8.26
N LEU A 293 -14.94 0.90 -9.22
CA LEU A 293 -15.68 0.68 -10.46
C LEU A 293 -17.01 -0.04 -10.19
N PRO A 294 -18.13 0.45 -10.75
CA PRO A 294 -19.42 -0.24 -10.67
C PRO A 294 -19.34 -1.67 -11.20
N ALA A 295 -20.12 -2.58 -10.62
CA ALA A 295 -20.14 -4.00 -10.99
C ALA A 295 -20.46 -4.24 -12.48
N SER A 296 -21.31 -3.39 -13.09
CA SER A 296 -21.64 -3.43 -14.51
C SER A 296 -20.43 -3.12 -15.39
N ILE A 297 -19.65 -2.09 -15.04
CA ILE A 297 -18.42 -1.69 -15.73
C ILE A 297 -17.35 -2.78 -15.60
N LEU A 298 -17.09 -3.27 -14.38
CA LEU A 298 -16.13 -4.36 -14.16
C LEU A 298 -16.45 -5.59 -15.01
N ARG A 299 -17.73 -5.95 -15.08
CA ARG A 299 -18.20 -7.08 -15.89
C ARG A 299 -17.97 -6.80 -17.37
N GLN A 300 -18.39 -5.63 -17.87
CA GLN A 300 -18.19 -5.23 -19.26
C GLN A 300 -16.72 -5.31 -19.67
N LEU A 301 -15.82 -4.69 -18.88
CA LEU A 301 -14.39 -4.63 -19.18
C LEU A 301 -13.72 -6.00 -19.12
N SER A 302 -14.15 -6.88 -18.20
CA SER A 302 -13.52 -8.20 -18.00
C SER A 302 -14.02 -9.30 -18.94
N THR A 303 -15.22 -9.15 -19.53
CA THR A 303 -15.82 -10.20 -20.37
C THR A 303 -15.86 -9.86 -21.87
N ASN A 304 -15.77 -8.57 -22.23
CA ASN A 304 -15.74 -8.16 -23.62
C ASN A 304 -14.31 -8.22 -24.17
N PRO A 305 -14.01 -9.09 -25.17
CA PRO A 305 -12.69 -9.23 -25.77
C PRO A 305 -12.12 -7.94 -26.36
N GLN A 306 -12.98 -6.98 -26.71
CA GLN A 306 -12.58 -5.67 -27.21
C GLN A 306 -11.70 -4.91 -26.20
N TYR A 307 -11.92 -5.09 -24.90
CA TYR A 307 -11.23 -4.35 -23.84
C TYR A 307 -10.08 -5.13 -23.19
N LYS A 308 -9.65 -6.27 -23.76
CA LYS A 308 -8.60 -7.12 -23.18
C LYS A 308 -7.26 -6.39 -22.93
N ASP A 309 -6.95 -5.39 -23.76
CA ASP A 309 -5.71 -4.60 -23.68
C ASP A 309 -5.92 -3.26 -22.93
N ASN A 310 -7.17 -2.93 -22.58
CA ASN A 310 -7.55 -1.70 -21.90
C ASN A 310 -7.81 -1.91 -20.39
N PHE A 311 -7.90 -3.16 -19.93
CA PHE A 311 -8.27 -3.48 -18.56
C PHE A 311 -7.28 -4.42 -17.90
N TYR A 312 -6.83 -4.03 -16.71
CA TYR A 312 -5.95 -4.83 -15.83
C TYR A 312 -6.51 -4.85 -14.42
N ALA A 313 -6.40 -5.99 -13.74
CA ALA A 313 -6.80 -6.14 -12.35
C ALA A 313 -5.73 -6.93 -11.61
N VAL A 314 -5.16 -6.36 -10.55
CA VAL A 314 -4.07 -6.97 -9.76
C VAL A 314 -4.45 -7.06 -8.29
N PRO A 315 -4.11 -8.19 -7.61
CA PRO A 315 -4.39 -8.32 -6.18
C PRO A 315 -3.73 -7.21 -5.35
N ASN A 316 -4.49 -6.60 -4.45
CA ASN A 316 -3.99 -5.52 -3.62
C ASN A 316 -4.76 -5.37 -2.30
N GLY A 317 -4.19 -5.87 -1.21
CA GLY A 317 -4.71 -5.67 0.14
C GLY A 317 -5.92 -6.52 0.54
N THR A 318 -6.66 -6.03 1.52
CA THR A 318 -7.80 -6.75 2.11
C THR A 318 -8.94 -5.80 2.42
N ALA A 319 -10.13 -6.08 1.89
CA ALA A 319 -11.38 -5.43 2.28
C ALA A 319 -12.02 -6.17 3.46
N TYR A 320 -12.50 -5.43 4.44
CA TYR A 320 -13.02 -6.01 5.67
C TYR A 320 -14.09 -5.15 6.35
N VAL A 321 -14.89 -5.77 7.19
CA VAL A 321 -15.80 -5.10 8.11
C VAL A 321 -15.10 -4.94 9.44
N VAL A 322 -15.06 -3.73 9.98
CA VAL A 322 -14.57 -3.45 11.33
C VAL A 322 -15.68 -3.67 12.35
N LEU A 323 -15.36 -4.42 13.40
CA LEU A 323 -16.19 -4.60 14.59
C LEU A 323 -15.51 -3.85 15.75
N ASN A 324 -16.16 -2.80 16.27
CA ASN A 324 -15.57 -2.01 17.36
C ASN A 324 -15.53 -2.82 18.66
N THR A 325 -14.36 -3.34 19.03
CA THR A 325 -14.18 -4.21 20.21
C THR A 325 -14.41 -3.51 21.55
N ARG A 326 -14.58 -2.19 21.56
CA ARG A 326 -14.86 -1.39 22.77
C ARG A 326 -16.34 -1.06 22.95
N LYS A 327 -17.21 -1.51 22.01
CA LYS A 327 -18.66 -1.23 22.04
C LYS A 327 -19.49 -2.49 22.01
N ARG A 328 -20.60 -2.49 22.79
CA ARG A 328 -21.61 -3.54 22.71
C ARG A 328 -22.28 -3.56 21.33
N PRO A 329 -22.63 -4.75 20.83
CA PRO A 329 -22.36 -6.08 21.40
C PRO A 329 -21.00 -6.66 21.03
N PHE A 330 -20.14 -5.91 20.28
CA PHE A 330 -18.87 -6.39 19.74
C PHE A 330 -17.71 -6.37 20.75
N ASP A 331 -17.93 -5.95 22.00
CA ASP A 331 -17.02 -6.18 23.12
C ASP A 331 -16.91 -7.68 23.47
N ASN A 332 -17.95 -8.48 23.18
CA ASN A 332 -17.94 -9.93 23.38
C ASN A 332 -17.36 -10.65 22.15
N VAL A 333 -16.30 -11.45 22.35
CA VAL A 333 -15.63 -12.19 21.27
C VAL A 333 -16.55 -13.20 20.57
N ASN A 334 -17.49 -13.83 21.29
CA ASN A 334 -18.41 -14.80 20.68
C ASN A 334 -19.43 -14.11 19.77
N VAL A 335 -19.87 -12.88 20.09
CA VAL A 335 -20.68 -12.06 19.18
C VAL A 335 -19.89 -11.73 17.91
N ARG A 336 -18.61 -11.37 18.05
CA ARG A 336 -17.76 -11.11 16.87
C ARG A 336 -17.54 -12.36 16.01
N ARG A 337 -17.42 -13.53 16.63
CA ARG A 337 -17.37 -14.83 15.91
C ARG A 337 -18.69 -15.13 15.20
N ALA A 338 -19.82 -14.88 15.85
CA ALA A 338 -21.13 -15.00 15.24
C ALA A 338 -21.26 -14.09 14.00
N ALA A 339 -20.80 -12.83 14.10
CA ALA A 339 -20.77 -11.89 13.00
C ALA A 339 -19.90 -12.38 11.82
N ASN A 340 -18.76 -13.02 12.11
CA ASN A 340 -17.92 -13.63 11.07
C ASN A 340 -18.58 -14.84 10.40
N TYR A 341 -19.34 -15.67 11.16
CA TYR A 341 -20.04 -16.81 10.59
C TYR A 341 -21.28 -16.40 9.77
N VAL A 342 -22.00 -15.35 10.16
CA VAL A 342 -23.29 -15.02 9.54
C VAL A 342 -23.15 -14.27 8.22
N LEU A 343 -22.03 -13.56 7.99
CA LEU A 343 -21.85 -12.72 6.81
C LEU A 343 -21.74 -13.56 5.53
N ASP A 344 -22.61 -13.27 4.56
CA ASP A 344 -22.51 -13.78 3.18
C ASP A 344 -21.44 -12.97 2.42
N LYS A 345 -20.19 -13.45 2.48
CA LYS A 345 -19.05 -12.85 1.79
C LYS A 345 -19.20 -12.94 0.27
N ASN A 346 -19.88 -13.97 -0.23
CA ASN A 346 -20.10 -14.12 -1.67
C ASN A 346 -21.10 -13.08 -2.20
N ALA A 347 -22.19 -12.81 -1.47
CA ALA A 347 -23.10 -11.73 -1.80
C ALA A 347 -22.40 -10.35 -1.79
N MET A 348 -21.53 -10.09 -0.80
CA MET A 348 -20.70 -8.88 -0.75
C MET A 348 -19.81 -8.77 -2.00
N ARG A 349 -19.15 -9.87 -2.40
CA ARG A 349 -18.32 -9.91 -3.62
C ARG A 349 -19.14 -9.72 -4.90
N LEU A 350 -20.34 -10.29 -4.98
CA LEU A 350 -21.23 -10.11 -6.13
C LEU A 350 -21.65 -8.64 -6.27
N ALA A 351 -21.96 -7.97 -5.17
CA ALA A 351 -22.25 -6.54 -5.16
C ALA A 351 -21.04 -5.70 -5.61
N GLN A 352 -19.80 -6.15 -5.34
CA GLN A 352 -18.57 -5.51 -5.78
C GLN A 352 -18.29 -5.71 -7.29
N GLY A 353 -18.89 -6.71 -7.96
CA GLY A 353 -18.64 -7.02 -9.37
C GLY A 353 -18.30 -8.49 -9.62
N GLY A 354 -18.38 -9.35 -8.61
CA GLY A 354 -18.13 -10.78 -8.73
C GLY A 354 -16.65 -11.16 -8.71
N ALA A 355 -16.29 -12.23 -9.41
CA ALA A 355 -14.94 -12.81 -9.34
C ALA A 355 -13.82 -11.86 -9.83
N VAL A 356 -14.11 -10.97 -10.76
CA VAL A 356 -13.14 -9.99 -11.28
C VAL A 356 -12.71 -8.99 -10.20
N SER A 357 -13.56 -8.71 -9.21
CA SER A 357 -13.24 -7.78 -8.13
C SER A 357 -12.27 -8.35 -7.10
N GLY A 358 -12.02 -9.67 -7.10
CA GLY A 358 -11.04 -10.31 -6.21
C GLY A 358 -11.44 -11.69 -5.72
N ALA A 359 -10.55 -12.28 -4.92
CA ALA A 359 -10.79 -13.56 -4.26
C ALA A 359 -11.44 -13.36 -2.89
N LEU A 360 -12.30 -14.31 -2.47
CA LEU A 360 -12.92 -14.30 -1.14
C LEU A 360 -11.85 -14.45 -0.06
N ALA A 361 -11.82 -13.51 0.88
CA ALA A 361 -10.86 -13.53 1.97
C ALA A 361 -11.27 -14.51 3.08
N THR A 362 -10.32 -15.32 3.49
CA THR A 362 -10.48 -16.31 4.58
C THR A 362 -9.84 -15.83 5.89
N HIS A 363 -8.84 -14.93 5.79
CA HIS A 363 -8.14 -14.28 6.89
C HIS A 363 -7.61 -12.91 6.42
N PHE A 364 -6.84 -12.21 7.27
CA PHE A 364 -6.55 -10.80 7.01
C PHE A 364 -5.42 -10.58 5.97
N VAL A 365 -4.33 -11.35 6.02
CA VAL A 365 -3.21 -11.16 5.08
C VAL A 365 -3.50 -11.85 3.75
N GLY A 366 -3.40 -11.11 2.66
CA GLY A 366 -3.78 -11.56 1.32
C GLY A 366 -2.72 -12.36 0.55
N PRO A 367 -3.08 -12.83 -0.66
CA PRO A 367 -2.24 -13.70 -1.49
C PRO A 367 -0.97 -13.03 -2.02
N GLU A 368 -0.83 -11.73 -1.95
CA GLU A 368 0.36 -10.98 -2.34
C GLU A 368 1.61 -11.35 -1.50
N PHE A 369 1.40 -11.96 -0.33
CA PHE A 369 2.46 -12.48 0.55
C PHE A 369 2.71 -13.98 0.39
N LYS A 370 2.11 -14.63 -0.62
CA LYS A 370 2.30 -16.04 -0.93
C LYS A 370 3.79 -16.42 -0.99
N GLY A 371 4.14 -17.56 -0.37
CA GLY A 371 5.51 -18.03 -0.24
C GLY A 371 6.26 -17.41 0.95
N ARG A 372 7.56 -17.65 1.03
CA ARG A 372 8.45 -17.16 2.10
C ARG A 372 8.14 -17.62 3.52
N GLY A 373 7.39 -18.73 3.71
CA GLY A 373 7.08 -19.31 5.01
C GLY A 373 5.78 -18.83 5.64
N PHE A 374 5.05 -17.88 5.03
CA PHE A 374 3.73 -17.48 5.53
C PHE A 374 2.72 -18.63 5.42
N GLU A 375 2.74 -19.38 4.33
CA GLU A 375 1.86 -20.52 4.07
C GLU A 375 2.06 -21.68 5.07
N GLU A 376 3.27 -21.92 5.53
CA GLU A 376 3.59 -22.95 6.54
C GLU A 376 2.88 -22.68 7.88
N ALA A 377 2.58 -21.43 8.19
CA ALA A 377 1.84 -21.03 9.39
C ALA A 377 0.32 -21.13 9.23
N GLY A 378 -0.15 -21.67 8.09
CA GLY A 378 -1.56 -21.79 7.73
C GLY A 378 -2.00 -20.88 6.59
N GLY A 379 -1.18 -19.89 6.21
CA GLY A 379 -1.30 -19.03 5.03
C GLY A 379 -2.68 -18.98 4.37
N LEU A 380 -2.71 -19.06 3.06
CA LEU A 380 -3.96 -18.98 2.27
C LEU A 380 -4.95 -20.13 2.50
N GLY A 381 -4.50 -21.24 3.07
CA GLY A 381 -5.36 -22.40 3.40
C GLY A 381 -6.13 -22.27 4.72
N TYR A 382 -5.85 -21.24 5.52
CA TYR A 382 -6.50 -21.04 6.81
C TYR A 382 -7.84 -20.30 6.66
N ASP A 383 -8.93 -20.94 7.09
CA ASP A 383 -10.29 -20.38 7.10
C ASP A 383 -11.05 -20.84 8.35
N LEU A 384 -10.99 -20.01 9.39
CA LEU A 384 -11.64 -20.30 10.68
C LEU A 384 -13.17 -20.24 10.61
N TYR A 385 -13.71 -19.37 9.74
CA TYR A 385 -15.14 -19.08 9.62
C TYR A 385 -15.74 -19.67 8.35
N ARG A 386 -15.24 -20.79 7.91
CA ARG A 386 -15.66 -21.46 6.69
C ARG A 386 -17.15 -21.77 6.69
N SER A 387 -17.81 -21.36 5.62
CA SER A 387 -19.21 -21.68 5.32
C SER A 387 -19.35 -22.21 3.89
N LYS A 388 -20.46 -22.90 3.60
CA LYS A 388 -20.74 -23.41 2.25
C LYS A 388 -20.82 -22.23 1.27
N ASN A 389 -20.03 -22.27 0.22
CA ASN A 389 -19.93 -21.21 -0.81
C ASN A 389 -19.62 -19.81 -0.26
N SER A 390 -19.08 -19.71 0.97
CA SER A 390 -18.88 -18.45 1.68
C SER A 390 -20.16 -17.60 1.83
N ALA A 391 -21.33 -18.25 1.87
CA ALA A 391 -22.64 -17.61 1.94
C ALA A 391 -23.16 -17.41 3.38
N GLY A 392 -22.26 -17.52 4.36
CA GLY A 392 -22.61 -17.47 5.79
C GLY A 392 -23.08 -18.82 6.34
N ASP A 393 -23.13 -18.93 7.68
CA ASP A 393 -23.59 -20.10 8.43
C ASP A 393 -24.36 -19.65 9.67
N VAL A 394 -25.67 -19.47 9.50
CA VAL A 394 -26.57 -18.97 10.56
C VAL A 394 -26.58 -19.92 11.77
N ALA A 395 -26.47 -21.23 11.53
CA ALA A 395 -26.51 -22.21 12.63
C ALA A 395 -25.28 -22.07 13.55
N LYS A 396 -24.07 -21.95 12.94
CA LYS A 396 -22.85 -21.70 13.71
C LYS A 396 -22.87 -20.31 14.35
N ALA A 397 -23.38 -19.30 13.66
CA ALA A 397 -23.53 -17.96 14.21
C ALA A 397 -24.40 -17.94 15.46
N LYS A 398 -25.57 -18.57 15.41
CA LYS A 398 -26.45 -18.71 16.57
C LYS A 398 -25.82 -19.53 17.71
N ALA A 399 -24.99 -20.51 17.39
CA ALA A 399 -24.25 -21.27 18.41
C ALA A 399 -23.24 -20.38 19.14
N GLU A 400 -22.53 -19.48 18.43
CA GLU A 400 -21.65 -18.50 19.06
C GLU A 400 -22.43 -17.46 19.88
N MET A 401 -23.63 -17.03 19.42
CA MET A 401 -24.48 -16.13 20.19
C MET A 401 -24.93 -16.77 21.52
N ARG A 402 -25.25 -18.08 21.54
CA ARG A 402 -25.54 -18.80 22.80
C ARG A 402 -24.34 -18.82 23.75
N LYS A 403 -23.12 -19.00 23.23
CA LYS A 403 -21.90 -18.88 24.03
C LYS A 403 -21.68 -17.47 24.58
N ALA A 404 -22.18 -16.46 23.88
CA ALA A 404 -22.14 -15.07 24.32
C ALA A 404 -23.16 -14.75 25.43
N GLY A 405 -24.06 -15.70 25.79
CA GLY A 405 -25.07 -15.54 26.81
C GLY A 405 -26.48 -15.29 26.27
N TYR A 406 -26.70 -15.26 24.96
CA TYR A 406 -28.00 -15.08 24.33
C TYR A 406 -28.67 -16.45 24.10
N ALA A 407 -29.50 -16.88 25.03
CA ALA A 407 -30.05 -18.24 25.08
C ALA A 407 -30.73 -18.70 23.77
N ASN A 408 -31.44 -17.80 23.09
CA ASN A 408 -32.13 -18.07 21.82
C ASN A 408 -31.18 -17.96 20.60
N GLY A 409 -29.88 -17.67 20.82
CA GLY A 409 -28.93 -17.44 19.74
C GLY A 409 -29.16 -16.14 18.98
N SER A 410 -29.83 -15.17 19.61
CA SER A 410 -30.24 -13.90 19.01
C SER A 410 -29.98 -12.76 20.00
N TYR A 411 -29.34 -11.69 19.52
CA TYR A 411 -29.14 -10.46 20.29
C TYR A 411 -30.49 -9.77 20.56
N ASP A 412 -30.65 -9.27 21.74
CA ASP A 412 -31.89 -8.61 22.22
C ASP A 412 -31.64 -7.17 22.70
N GLY A 413 -30.47 -6.65 22.44
CA GLY A 413 -30.08 -5.28 22.80
C GLY A 413 -30.42 -4.23 21.73
N PRO A 414 -30.01 -2.98 21.95
CA PRO A 414 -30.31 -1.89 21.02
C PRO A 414 -29.66 -2.06 19.66
N ALA A 415 -30.29 -1.47 18.64
CA ALA A 415 -29.74 -1.44 17.29
C ALA A 415 -28.34 -0.80 17.25
N VAL A 416 -27.44 -1.34 16.41
CA VAL A 416 -26.08 -0.85 16.20
C VAL A 416 -26.02 0.07 14.97
N THR A 417 -25.08 1.01 14.97
CA THR A 417 -24.85 1.90 13.83
C THR A 417 -23.71 1.39 12.96
N ALA A 418 -23.93 1.33 11.64
CA ALA A 418 -22.89 1.14 10.64
C ALA A 418 -22.69 2.41 9.82
N MET A 419 -21.46 2.92 9.79
CA MET A 419 -21.08 4.04 8.92
C MET A 419 -20.64 3.49 7.57
N VAL A 420 -21.35 3.86 6.50
CA VAL A 420 -21.24 3.27 5.16
C VAL A 420 -20.93 4.37 4.15
N GLY A 421 -20.05 4.12 3.18
CA GLY A 421 -19.86 5.03 2.05
C GLY A 421 -21.15 5.20 1.24
N ASN A 422 -21.40 6.41 0.74
CA ASN A 422 -22.63 6.76 0.01
C ASN A 422 -22.57 6.49 -1.51
N THR A 423 -21.44 5.97 -2.00
CA THR A 423 -21.24 5.61 -3.42
C THR A 423 -21.31 4.10 -3.61
N ALA A 424 -21.82 3.66 -4.76
CA ALA A 424 -21.83 2.23 -5.10
C ALA A 424 -20.39 1.67 -5.06
N PRO A 425 -20.19 0.44 -4.57
CA PRO A 425 -21.19 -0.56 -4.14
C PRO A 425 -21.53 -0.53 -2.64
N PHE A 426 -20.99 0.42 -1.88
CA PHE A 426 -21.04 0.42 -0.41
C PHE A 426 -22.45 0.41 0.18
N PRO A 427 -23.45 1.18 -0.35
CA PRO A 427 -24.82 1.09 0.18
C PRO A 427 -25.44 -0.31 0.09
N ASP A 428 -25.20 -1.02 -1.02
CA ASP A 428 -25.74 -2.37 -1.21
C ASP A 428 -25.02 -3.40 -0.34
N GLN A 429 -23.71 -3.26 -0.17
CA GLN A 429 -22.94 -4.06 0.79
C GLN A 429 -23.43 -3.82 2.23
N GLY A 430 -23.76 -2.59 2.60
CA GLY A 430 -24.37 -2.26 3.88
C GLY A 430 -25.71 -2.97 4.11
N LYS A 431 -26.59 -3.01 3.10
CA LYS A 431 -27.88 -3.73 3.15
C LYS A 431 -27.68 -5.23 3.32
N ILE A 432 -26.70 -5.83 2.59
CA ILE A 432 -26.36 -7.25 2.73
C ILE A 432 -25.92 -7.55 4.16
N LEU A 433 -25.01 -6.74 4.70
CA LEU A 433 -24.53 -6.88 6.07
C LEU A 433 -25.70 -6.77 7.08
N ALA A 434 -26.56 -5.76 6.95
CA ALA A 434 -27.71 -5.57 7.84
C ALA A 434 -28.68 -6.75 7.79
N LYS A 435 -28.97 -7.27 6.60
CA LYS A 435 -29.81 -8.48 6.43
C LYS A 435 -29.18 -9.69 7.12
N ASN A 436 -27.88 -9.93 6.94
CA ASN A 436 -27.22 -11.08 7.55
C ASN A 436 -27.17 -10.96 9.09
N PHE A 437 -26.90 -9.76 9.60
CA PHE A 437 -26.82 -9.54 11.06
C PHE A 437 -28.19 -9.68 11.74
N ALA A 438 -29.28 -9.36 11.05
CA ALA A 438 -30.64 -9.60 11.54
C ALA A 438 -30.94 -11.09 11.85
N GLU A 439 -30.29 -12.05 11.15
CA GLU A 439 -30.41 -13.49 11.39
C GLU A 439 -29.92 -13.91 12.80
N ILE A 440 -29.11 -13.10 13.43
CA ILE A 440 -28.62 -13.25 14.81
C ILE A 440 -29.15 -12.16 15.74
N GLY A 441 -30.25 -11.48 15.36
CA GLY A 441 -30.93 -10.45 16.14
C GLY A 441 -30.26 -9.09 16.20
N ILE A 442 -29.18 -8.88 15.50
CA ILE A 442 -28.48 -7.57 15.46
C ILE A 442 -29.12 -6.67 14.41
N GLU A 443 -29.98 -5.73 14.86
CA GLU A 443 -30.51 -4.67 14.00
C GLU A 443 -29.38 -3.67 13.66
N VAL A 444 -29.17 -3.38 12.35
CA VAL A 444 -28.13 -2.46 11.88
C VAL A 444 -28.75 -1.22 11.25
N LYS A 445 -28.51 -0.06 11.84
CA LYS A 445 -28.87 1.25 11.29
C LYS A 445 -27.76 1.77 10.39
N LEU A 446 -28.03 1.84 9.08
CA LEU A 446 -27.06 2.30 8.08
C LEU A 446 -27.05 3.84 8.03
N LYS A 447 -25.88 4.45 8.26
CA LYS A 447 -25.63 5.86 8.04
C LYS A 447 -24.71 6.05 6.84
N GLN A 448 -25.27 6.51 5.72
CA GLN A 448 -24.53 6.74 4.49
C GLN A 448 -23.93 8.14 4.51
N ILE A 449 -22.63 8.24 4.28
CA ILE A 449 -21.88 9.51 4.19
C ILE A 449 -20.79 9.41 3.13
N SER A 450 -20.18 10.53 2.76
CA SER A 450 -19.03 10.47 1.85
C SER A 450 -17.91 9.59 2.41
N PHE A 451 -17.21 8.88 1.53
CA PHE A 451 -16.13 7.99 1.92
C PHE A 451 -15.05 8.72 2.74
N ASP A 452 -14.68 9.92 2.32
CA ASP A 452 -13.73 10.77 3.05
C ASP A 452 -14.21 11.08 4.48
N ALA A 453 -15.44 11.55 4.65
CA ALA A 453 -15.98 11.84 5.97
C ALA A 453 -16.11 10.58 6.84
N MET A 454 -16.49 9.44 6.24
CA MET A 454 -16.54 8.15 6.94
C MET A 454 -15.17 7.82 7.54
N PHE A 455 -14.11 7.96 6.75
CA PHE A 455 -12.75 7.67 7.18
C PHE A 455 -12.24 8.72 8.17
N THR A 456 -12.18 10.00 7.77
CA THR A 456 -11.47 11.05 8.51
C THR A 456 -12.16 11.51 9.79
N LYS A 457 -13.51 11.41 9.87
CA LYS A 457 -14.30 11.93 11.00
C LYS A 457 -14.87 10.86 11.92
N PHE A 458 -14.98 9.61 11.45
CA PHE A 458 -15.64 8.54 12.19
C PHE A 458 -14.77 7.30 12.38
N CYS A 459 -14.49 6.52 11.34
CA CYS A 459 -13.91 5.18 11.50
C CYS A 459 -12.48 5.19 12.07
N VAL A 460 -11.69 6.24 11.81
CA VAL A 460 -10.32 6.41 12.36
C VAL A 460 -10.26 7.37 13.56
N VAL A 461 -11.41 7.75 14.13
CA VAL A 461 -11.48 8.62 15.32
C VAL A 461 -12.23 7.87 16.41
N PRO A 462 -11.55 7.17 17.34
CA PRO A 462 -12.18 6.29 18.34
C PRO A 462 -13.34 6.93 19.11
N LYS A 463 -13.23 8.23 19.43
CA LYS A 463 -14.27 9.00 20.11
C LYS A 463 -15.61 9.05 19.33
N ASN A 464 -15.54 9.08 17.99
CA ASN A 464 -16.69 9.24 17.11
C ASN A 464 -17.09 7.91 16.44
N GLN A 465 -16.27 6.87 16.59
CA GLN A 465 -16.41 5.62 15.86
C GLN A 465 -17.72 4.91 16.23
N PRO A 466 -18.53 4.46 15.24
CA PRO A 466 -19.70 3.63 15.48
C PRO A 466 -19.31 2.19 15.87
N GLU A 467 -20.31 1.33 16.05
CA GLU A 467 -20.13 -0.10 16.29
C GLU A 467 -19.54 -0.83 15.08
N LEU A 468 -19.85 -0.35 13.86
CA LEU A 468 -19.47 -0.97 12.59
C LEU A 468 -18.92 0.05 11.57
N CYS A 469 -17.81 -0.32 10.92
CA CYS A 469 -17.29 0.36 9.72
C CYS A 469 -17.08 -0.69 8.61
N PRO A 470 -18.07 -0.93 7.74
CA PRO A 470 -18.02 -2.04 6.79
C PRO A 470 -17.31 -1.75 5.46
N SER A 471 -17.11 -0.47 5.13
CA SER A 471 -16.59 -0.04 3.82
C SER A 471 -15.11 0.32 3.88
N VAL A 472 -14.26 -0.55 4.46
CA VAL A 472 -12.83 -0.29 4.63
C VAL A 472 -11.96 -1.35 3.97
N ALA A 473 -10.75 -0.93 3.58
CA ALA A 473 -9.71 -1.82 3.08
C ALA A 473 -8.36 -1.41 3.65
N TRP A 474 -7.42 -2.35 3.71
CA TRP A 474 -6.04 -2.09 4.07
C TRP A 474 -5.09 -2.58 2.98
N LEU A 475 -4.15 -1.74 2.60
CA LEU A 475 -3.12 -2.03 1.62
C LEU A 475 -1.76 -2.17 2.31
N PRO A 476 -0.87 -3.04 1.84
CA PRO A 476 0.45 -3.15 2.44
C PRO A 476 1.34 -1.95 2.10
N ASP A 477 1.98 -1.35 3.10
CA ASP A 477 2.88 -0.20 2.92
C ASP A 477 4.21 -0.59 2.26
N PHE A 478 4.67 -1.79 2.52
CA PHE A 478 5.81 -2.44 1.86
C PHE A 478 5.68 -3.96 1.97
N LYS A 479 6.53 -4.70 1.25
CA LYS A 479 6.36 -6.16 1.12
C LYS A 479 6.82 -6.93 2.38
N ASP A 480 6.08 -6.78 3.46
CA ASP A 480 6.18 -7.57 4.67
C ASP A 480 4.79 -7.70 5.31
N PRO A 481 4.32 -8.90 5.73
CA PRO A 481 3.02 -9.09 6.40
C PRO A 481 2.85 -8.22 7.65
N LEU A 482 3.94 -7.75 8.23
CA LEU A 482 3.95 -6.77 9.31
C LEU A 482 3.08 -5.56 8.97
N THR A 483 3.16 -5.06 7.72
CA THR A 483 2.45 -3.85 7.30
C THR A 483 0.94 -4.03 7.22
N MET A 484 0.48 -5.28 7.13
CA MET A 484 -0.94 -5.61 7.22
C MET A 484 -1.42 -5.70 8.67
N LEU A 485 -0.61 -6.23 9.59
CA LEU A 485 -1.08 -6.64 10.90
C LEU A 485 -0.70 -5.69 12.04
N ASP A 486 0.51 -5.14 12.03
CA ASP A 486 0.97 -4.29 13.15
C ASP A 486 0.27 -2.92 13.22
N PRO A 487 0.11 -2.17 12.11
CA PRO A 487 -0.64 -0.92 12.16
C PRO A 487 -2.10 -1.12 12.59
N THR A 488 -2.72 -2.19 12.10
CA THR A 488 -4.17 -2.42 12.19
C THR A 488 -4.64 -3.13 13.46
N PHE A 489 -3.77 -3.86 14.16
CA PHE A 489 -4.19 -4.68 15.31
C PHE A 489 -3.29 -4.58 16.53
N ASN A 490 -2.16 -3.88 16.50
CA ASN A 490 -1.35 -3.68 17.69
C ASN A 490 -1.97 -2.58 18.56
N GLY A 491 -2.29 -2.90 19.81
CA GLY A 491 -2.95 -1.97 20.74
C GLY A 491 -2.18 -0.66 20.95
N LYS A 492 -0.85 -0.67 20.86
CA LYS A 492 -0.02 0.55 20.96
C LYS A 492 -0.25 1.56 19.84
N ASN A 493 -0.84 1.14 18.72
CA ASN A 493 -1.16 1.99 17.58
C ASN A 493 -2.56 2.62 17.67
N ILE A 494 -3.30 2.40 18.77
CA ILE A 494 -4.57 3.08 19.01
C ILE A 494 -4.29 4.55 19.34
N LEU A 495 -4.69 5.43 18.42
CA LEU A 495 -4.48 6.86 18.50
C LEU A 495 -5.81 7.60 18.64
N PRO A 496 -5.84 8.80 19.23
CA PRO A 496 -7.06 9.62 19.34
C PRO A 496 -7.65 10.04 17.99
N THR A 497 -6.78 10.18 16.97
CA THR A 497 -7.11 10.54 15.58
C THR A 497 -6.21 9.78 14.64
N ASN A 498 -6.60 9.59 13.40
CA ASN A 498 -5.89 8.77 12.41
C ASN A 498 -5.57 7.36 12.93
N ASN A 499 -6.52 6.79 13.67
CA ASN A 499 -6.40 5.48 14.29
C ASN A 499 -6.66 4.38 13.26
N VAL A 500 -5.61 3.80 12.71
CA VAL A 500 -5.73 2.72 11.73
C VAL A 500 -5.99 1.34 12.36
N ASN A 501 -5.79 1.19 13.69
CA ASN A 501 -6.37 0.07 14.44
C ASN A 501 -7.85 0.35 14.71
N MET A 502 -8.64 0.35 13.62
CA MET A 502 -10.06 0.71 13.67
C MET A 502 -10.89 -0.25 14.53
N ALA A 503 -10.51 -1.52 14.65
CA ALA A 503 -11.17 -2.46 15.55
C ALA A 503 -10.92 -2.12 17.04
N GLN A 504 -9.96 -1.27 17.34
CA GLN A 504 -9.48 -0.96 18.68
C GLN A 504 -9.07 -2.22 19.46
N LEU A 505 -8.54 -3.23 18.74
CA LEU A 505 -8.04 -4.46 19.34
C LEU A 505 -6.78 -4.15 20.16
N ASP A 506 -6.79 -4.58 21.42
CA ASP A 506 -5.67 -4.44 22.34
C ASP A 506 -5.51 -5.71 23.16
N ASP A 507 -4.99 -6.76 22.51
CA ASP A 507 -4.72 -8.04 23.14
C ASP A 507 -3.24 -8.15 23.51
N PRO A 508 -2.89 -8.27 24.81
CA PRO A 508 -1.50 -8.32 25.24
C PRO A 508 -0.68 -9.45 24.63
N LYS A 509 -1.30 -10.61 24.35
CA LYS A 509 -0.61 -11.77 23.74
C LYS A 509 -0.29 -11.49 22.28
N ILE A 510 -1.23 -10.89 21.53
CA ILE A 510 -1.03 -10.49 20.14
C ILE A 510 0.02 -9.39 20.07
N ASN A 511 -0.09 -8.35 20.89
CA ASN A 511 0.87 -7.25 20.95
C ASN A 511 2.30 -7.77 21.22
N ALA A 512 2.47 -8.65 22.21
CA ALA A 512 3.77 -9.26 22.52
C ALA A 512 4.31 -10.13 21.37
N ALA A 513 3.45 -10.90 20.69
CA ALA A 513 3.82 -11.70 19.53
C ALA A 513 4.31 -10.83 18.37
N MET A 514 3.64 -9.72 18.11
CA MET A 514 4.03 -8.73 17.09
C MET A 514 5.41 -8.13 17.40
N GLU A 515 5.64 -7.68 18.64
CA GLU A 515 6.93 -7.12 19.05
C GLU A 515 8.07 -8.15 18.94
N LYS A 516 7.79 -9.43 19.20
CA LYS A 516 8.75 -10.53 19.00
C LYS A 516 9.02 -10.76 17.51
N ALA A 517 7.98 -10.77 16.67
CA ALA A 517 8.10 -11.02 15.23
C ALA A 517 8.95 -9.96 14.53
N LYS A 518 8.85 -8.68 14.91
CA LYS A 518 9.64 -7.56 14.37
C LYS A 518 11.15 -7.76 14.51
N ARG A 519 11.60 -8.54 15.51
CA ARG A 519 13.02 -8.79 15.81
C ARG A 519 13.62 -9.98 15.08
N ILE A 520 12.81 -10.78 14.39
CA ILE A 520 13.27 -11.97 13.67
C ILE A 520 14.03 -11.55 12.42
N LYS A 521 15.33 -11.84 12.36
CA LYS A 521 16.20 -11.48 11.24
C LYS A 521 15.88 -12.29 9.98
N SER A 522 15.65 -13.61 10.09
CA SER A 522 15.29 -14.45 8.95
C SER A 522 13.92 -14.08 8.38
N ALA A 523 13.86 -13.69 7.12
CA ALA A 523 12.60 -13.33 6.45
C ALA A 523 11.58 -14.48 6.48
N ARG A 524 12.01 -15.73 6.19
CA ARG A 524 11.14 -16.92 6.25
C ARG A 524 10.54 -17.12 7.65
N ALA A 525 11.39 -17.10 8.70
CA ALA A 525 10.92 -17.28 10.06
C ALA A 525 10.01 -16.13 10.52
N ARG A 526 10.31 -14.90 10.09
CA ARG A 526 9.48 -13.72 10.38
C ARG A 526 8.11 -13.84 9.71
N TYR A 527 8.04 -14.24 8.45
CA TYR A 527 6.76 -14.44 7.75
C TYR A 527 5.94 -15.55 8.39
N ALA A 528 6.57 -16.67 8.81
CA ALA A 528 5.88 -17.72 9.56
C ALA A 528 5.33 -17.21 10.91
N ALA A 529 6.07 -16.34 11.60
CA ALA A 529 5.58 -15.71 12.84
C ALA A 529 4.36 -14.82 12.58
N TRP A 530 4.38 -14.01 11.53
CA TRP A 530 3.25 -13.17 11.15
C TRP A 530 2.02 -13.99 10.73
N GLY A 531 2.19 -15.13 10.06
CA GLY A 531 1.09 -16.04 9.75
C GLY A 531 0.42 -16.61 11.01
N LYS A 532 1.20 -16.91 12.06
CA LYS A 532 0.63 -17.30 13.36
C LYS A 532 -0.12 -16.17 14.04
N ILE A 533 0.39 -14.93 13.90
CA ILE A 533 -0.26 -13.74 14.46
C ILE A 533 -1.58 -13.47 13.74
N ASP A 534 -1.65 -13.61 12.41
CA ASP A 534 -2.89 -13.51 11.66
C ASP A 534 -3.96 -14.48 12.20
N LYS A 535 -3.59 -15.76 12.45
CA LYS A 535 -4.50 -16.72 13.09
C LYS A 535 -4.98 -16.26 14.47
N MET A 536 -4.10 -15.70 15.30
CA MET A 536 -4.50 -15.18 16.62
C MET A 536 -5.49 -14.03 16.48
N ILE A 537 -5.29 -13.12 15.51
CA ILE A 537 -6.20 -12.01 15.21
C ILE A 537 -7.56 -12.55 14.76
N MET A 538 -7.58 -13.54 13.84
CA MET A 538 -8.83 -14.16 13.39
C MET A 538 -9.56 -14.88 14.51
N GLN A 539 -8.88 -15.45 15.49
CA GLN A 539 -9.50 -16.03 16.70
C GLN A 539 -10.18 -14.99 17.58
N GLN A 540 -9.66 -13.74 17.60
CA GLN A 540 -10.30 -12.60 18.27
C GLN A 540 -11.47 -12.02 17.49
N ALA A 541 -11.59 -12.35 16.19
CA ALA A 541 -12.70 -11.93 15.33
C ALA A 541 -12.94 -10.41 15.32
N ALA A 542 -11.91 -9.61 15.50
CA ALA A 542 -12.03 -8.15 15.59
C ALA A 542 -12.47 -7.49 14.27
N VAL A 543 -12.33 -8.21 13.17
CA VAL A 543 -12.75 -7.82 11.81
C VAL A 543 -13.36 -9.01 11.08
N ILE A 544 -14.07 -8.74 9.98
CA ILE A 544 -14.53 -9.75 9.04
C ILE A 544 -13.85 -9.49 7.69
N PRO A 545 -12.71 -10.11 7.39
CA PRO A 545 -12.13 -10.08 6.03
C PRO A 545 -13.10 -10.79 5.08
N TRP A 546 -13.46 -10.13 3.98
CA TRP A 546 -14.43 -10.70 3.04
C TRP A 546 -13.93 -10.76 1.60
N LEU A 547 -12.96 -9.88 1.22
CA LEU A 547 -12.40 -9.87 -0.12
C LEU A 547 -10.90 -9.56 -0.04
N TRP A 548 -10.10 -10.24 -0.83
CA TRP A 548 -8.80 -9.80 -1.29
C TRP A 548 -9.00 -9.13 -2.65
N PRO A 549 -9.14 -7.79 -2.68
CA PRO A 549 -9.56 -7.08 -3.87
C PRO A 549 -8.48 -7.08 -4.94
N ASN A 550 -8.93 -7.01 -6.18
CA ASN A 550 -8.10 -6.62 -7.31
C ASN A 550 -8.23 -5.12 -7.53
N ALA A 551 -7.10 -4.41 -7.61
CA ALA A 551 -7.09 -3.02 -8.04
C ALA A 551 -7.32 -2.97 -9.57
N PRO A 552 -8.43 -2.41 -10.05
CA PRO A 552 -8.69 -2.31 -11.47
C PRO A 552 -7.91 -1.13 -12.06
N ASN A 553 -7.43 -1.27 -13.29
CA ASN A 553 -6.84 -0.20 -14.08
C ASN A 553 -7.46 -0.20 -15.47
N VAL A 554 -7.92 0.95 -15.93
CA VAL A 554 -8.44 1.17 -17.29
C VAL A 554 -7.50 2.11 -18.00
N VAL A 555 -7.10 1.75 -19.23
CA VAL A 555 -6.18 2.54 -20.05
C VAL A 555 -6.69 2.69 -21.47
N SER A 556 -6.32 3.78 -22.14
CA SER A 556 -6.68 4.04 -23.53
C SER A 556 -5.79 3.28 -24.53
N ASP A 557 -6.27 3.16 -25.75
CA ASP A 557 -5.48 2.63 -26.87
C ASP A 557 -4.31 3.54 -27.27
N ARG A 558 -4.29 4.78 -26.80
CA ARG A 558 -3.25 5.78 -27.10
C ARG A 558 -1.92 5.48 -26.45
N ILE A 559 -1.92 4.68 -25.39
CA ILE A 559 -0.70 4.43 -24.61
C ILE A 559 -0.20 2.99 -24.78
N VAL A 560 1.11 2.81 -24.62
CA VAL A 560 1.67 1.55 -24.20
C VAL A 560 1.67 1.59 -22.67
N PRO A 561 0.81 0.80 -22.02
CA PRO A 561 0.66 0.88 -20.59
C PRO A 561 1.98 0.61 -19.91
N GLY A 562 2.26 1.41 -18.90
CA GLY A 562 3.35 1.19 -17.98
C GLY A 562 3.11 -0.07 -17.17
N LYS A 563 4.11 -0.39 -16.42
CA LYS A 563 4.03 -1.39 -15.38
C LYS A 563 3.18 -0.84 -14.23
N LEU A 564 2.69 -1.71 -13.37
CA LEU A 564 1.88 -1.30 -12.22
C LEU A 564 2.74 -1.15 -10.97
N LEU A 565 2.51 -0.09 -10.22
CA LEU A 565 3.13 0.12 -8.91
C LEU A 565 2.65 -0.96 -7.93
N TRP A 566 3.57 -1.67 -7.32
CA TRP A 566 3.23 -2.75 -6.40
C TRP A 566 2.39 -2.28 -5.21
N ILE A 567 2.81 -1.15 -4.60
CA ILE A 567 2.18 -0.65 -3.37
C ILE A 567 0.72 -0.20 -3.58
N ALA A 568 0.40 0.29 -4.77
CA ALA A 568 -0.91 0.87 -5.06
C ALA A 568 -1.72 0.05 -6.08
N GLY A 569 -1.08 -0.87 -6.82
CA GLY A 569 -1.71 -1.54 -7.96
C GLY A 569 -2.11 -0.58 -9.08
N LEU A 570 -1.61 0.66 -9.06
CA LEU A 570 -1.90 1.72 -10.03
C LEU A 570 -0.81 1.83 -11.10
N LEU A 571 -1.15 2.44 -12.23
CA LEU A 571 -0.24 2.66 -13.35
C LEU A 571 1.02 3.45 -12.91
N ASP A 572 2.21 2.93 -13.20
CA ASP A 572 3.45 3.67 -13.01
C ASP A 572 3.61 4.73 -14.11
N LEU A 573 3.49 5.99 -13.73
CA LEU A 573 3.54 7.13 -14.64
C LEU A 573 4.90 7.28 -15.31
N SER A 574 5.98 6.87 -14.64
CA SER A 574 7.34 6.99 -15.16
C SER A 574 7.68 5.96 -16.24
N SER A 575 6.95 4.86 -16.31
CA SER A 575 7.17 3.77 -17.27
C SER A 575 6.10 3.67 -18.37
N THR A 576 5.13 4.58 -18.38
CA THR A 576 4.08 4.68 -19.41
C THR A 576 4.56 5.54 -20.57
N SER A 577 4.25 5.15 -21.81
CA SER A 577 4.57 5.91 -23.03
C SER A 577 3.34 6.11 -23.91
N ILE A 578 3.35 7.16 -24.73
CA ILE A 578 2.38 7.36 -25.81
C ILE A 578 2.78 6.46 -26.99
N LYS A 579 1.80 5.91 -27.74
CA LYS A 579 2.05 5.11 -28.97
C LYS A 579 2.56 5.95 -30.11
#